data_ef011f2a517ce81929be46a3e8c4d786
#
_entry.id   ef011f2a517ce81929be46a3e8c4d786
#
_cell.length_a   1.000
_cell.length_b   1.000
_cell.length_c   1.000
_cell.angle_alpha   90.00
_cell.angle_beta   90.00
_cell.angle_gamma   90.00
#
_symmetry.space_group_name_H-M   'P 1'
#
loop_
_entity.id
_entity.type
_entity.pdbx_description
1 polymer ?
#
loop_
_entity_poly.entity_id
_entity_poly.type
_entity_poly.pdbx_seq_one_letter_code
_entity_poly.pdbx_strand_id
1 'polypeptide(L)'
;MMIDKFYLQKLQALPREEVASALGLQVSHHKALCPFHADKHPSLTFHRGRNRYRCFVCDAHGGTIDLVMRYLNKPFLEACKWLSEEHSVVITVPQP
;
A
#
# COMPACT_ATOMS: atom_id res chain seq x y z
N MET A 1 -14.01 16.70 -0.86
CA MET A 1 -13.36 16.61 0.44
C MET A 1 -11.86 16.66 0.26
N MET A 2 -11.20 17.62 0.86
CA MET A 2 -9.74 17.72 0.76
C MET A 2 -9.09 16.87 1.85
N ILE A 3 -8.21 15.97 1.43
CA ILE A 3 -7.41 15.19 2.37
C ILE A 3 -6.21 16.02 2.80
N ASP A 4 -5.98 16.09 4.10
CA ASP A 4 -4.85 16.82 4.67
C ASP A 4 -3.52 16.23 4.18
N LYS A 5 -2.61 17.11 3.80
CA LYS A 5 -1.27 16.72 3.34
C LYS A 5 -0.53 15.88 4.39
N PHE A 6 -0.65 16.23 5.66
CA PHE A 6 0.00 15.47 6.75
C PHE A 6 -0.60 14.07 6.88
N TYR A 7 -1.89 13.94 6.67
CA TYR A 7 -2.56 12.65 6.67
C TYR A 7 -2.05 11.76 5.54
N LEU A 8 -1.92 12.31 4.34
CA LEU A 8 -1.35 11.57 3.20
C LEU A 8 0.08 11.13 3.48
N GLN A 9 0.89 11.98 4.08
CA GLN A 9 2.26 11.62 4.44
C GLN A 9 2.31 10.47 5.42
N LYS A 10 1.41 10.44 6.41
CA LYS A 10 1.33 9.33 7.37
C LYS A 10 0.98 8.02 6.68
N LEU A 11 0.02 8.05 5.76
CA LEU A 11 -0.35 6.84 5.01
C LEU A 11 0.79 6.37 4.11
N GLN A 12 1.47 7.28 3.45
CA GLN A 12 2.59 6.95 2.58
C GLN A 12 3.83 6.47 3.34
N ALA A 13 3.94 6.83 4.61
CA ALA A 13 5.04 6.41 5.47
C ALA A 13 4.82 5.04 6.11
N LEU A 14 3.62 4.46 5.98
CA LEU A 14 3.35 3.12 6.52
C LEU A 14 4.25 2.09 5.84
N PRO A 15 4.80 1.13 6.62
CA PRO A 15 5.64 0.10 6.02
C PRO A 15 4.88 -0.73 5.00
N ARG A 16 5.42 -0.83 3.79
CA ARG A 16 4.77 -1.54 2.68
C ARG A 16 4.52 -2.99 3.00
N GLU A 17 5.46 -3.62 3.69
CA GLU A 17 5.34 -5.03 4.04
C GLU A 17 4.17 -5.27 4.98
N GLU A 18 3.94 -4.37 5.92
CA GLU A 18 2.80 -4.46 6.84
C GLU A 18 1.49 -4.26 6.09
N VAL A 19 1.44 -3.30 5.18
CA VAL A 19 0.27 -3.06 4.35
C VAL A 19 -0.02 -4.28 3.48
N ALA A 20 1.00 -4.85 2.86
CA ALA A 20 0.85 -6.06 2.04
C ALA A 20 0.34 -7.23 2.87
N SER A 21 0.86 -7.41 4.07
CA SER A 21 0.41 -8.48 4.97
C SER A 21 -1.05 -8.28 5.37
N ALA A 22 -1.47 -7.05 5.63
CA ALA A 22 -2.86 -6.74 5.97
C ALA A 22 -3.81 -7.01 4.80
N LEU A 23 -3.29 -6.90 3.56
CA LEU A 23 -4.05 -7.25 2.36
C LEU A 23 -4.16 -8.76 2.13
N GLY A 24 -3.39 -9.57 2.87
CA GLY A 24 -3.38 -11.01 2.72
C GLY A 24 -2.21 -11.57 1.92
N LEU A 25 -1.27 -10.73 1.53
CA LEU A 25 -0.06 -11.17 0.84
C LEU A 25 0.91 -11.79 1.84
N GLN A 26 1.53 -12.91 1.47
CA GLN A 26 2.55 -13.53 2.29
C GLN A 26 3.91 -12.95 1.94
N VAL A 27 4.42 -12.09 2.81
CA VAL A 27 5.71 -11.43 2.62
C VAL A 27 6.79 -12.21 3.35
N SER A 28 7.87 -12.54 2.63
CA SER A 28 9.03 -13.22 3.21
C SER A 28 10.29 -12.64 2.56
N HIS A 29 11.27 -12.28 3.37
CA HIS A 29 12.54 -11.70 2.91
C HIS A 29 12.33 -10.51 1.97
N HIS A 30 11.39 -9.62 2.32
CA HIS A 30 11.05 -8.41 1.56
C HIS A 30 10.49 -8.69 0.16
N LYS A 31 9.94 -9.90 -0.05
CA LYS A 31 9.35 -10.29 -1.32
C LYS A 31 8.02 -10.99 -1.11
N ALA A 32 7.18 -10.97 -2.13
CA ALA A 32 5.91 -11.69 -2.15
C ALA A 32 5.57 -12.09 -3.58
N LEU A 33 4.62 -13.02 -3.70
CA LEU A 33 4.03 -13.30 -5.01
C LEU A 33 3.25 -12.06 -5.45
N CYS A 34 3.46 -11.66 -6.71
CA CYS A 34 2.77 -10.48 -7.24
C CYS A 34 1.29 -10.79 -7.46
N PRO A 35 0.37 -9.99 -6.89
CA PRO A 35 -1.07 -10.24 -7.06
C PRO A 35 -1.61 -9.71 -8.39
N PHE A 36 -0.81 -9.00 -9.17
CA PHE A 36 -1.25 -8.34 -10.39
C PHE A 36 -1.01 -9.16 -11.66
N HIS A 37 -0.41 -10.34 -11.52
CA HIS A 37 -0.26 -11.30 -12.61
C HIS A 37 -0.11 -12.70 -12.01
N ALA A 38 -0.21 -13.73 -12.87
CA ALA A 38 0.02 -15.11 -12.42
C ALA A 38 1.51 -15.29 -12.09
N ASP A 39 1.83 -15.44 -10.82
CA ASP A 39 3.21 -15.49 -10.34
C ASP A 39 3.48 -16.79 -9.60
N LYS A 40 4.56 -17.48 -9.97
CA LYS A 40 4.99 -18.72 -9.33
C LYS A 40 6.19 -18.52 -8.42
N HIS A 41 6.92 -17.44 -8.60
CA HIS A 41 8.09 -17.09 -7.80
C HIS A 41 7.93 -15.67 -7.28
N PRO A 42 8.38 -15.37 -6.05
CA PRO A 42 8.25 -14.03 -5.49
C PRO A 42 8.97 -12.99 -6.34
N SER A 43 8.21 -12.21 -7.10
CA SER A 43 8.74 -11.14 -7.95
C SER A 43 8.38 -9.74 -7.48
N LEU A 44 7.45 -9.63 -6.53
CA LEU A 44 7.11 -8.35 -5.90
C LEU A 44 8.10 -8.07 -4.78
N THR A 45 8.84 -6.98 -4.90
CA THR A 45 9.87 -6.60 -3.95
C THR A 45 9.50 -5.31 -3.24
N PHE A 46 9.82 -5.22 -1.95
CA PHE A 46 9.56 -4.05 -1.12
C PHE A 46 10.90 -3.38 -0.77
N HIS A 47 11.04 -2.12 -1.15
CA HIS A 47 12.25 -1.34 -0.89
C HIS A 47 12.09 -0.50 0.37
N ARG A 48 12.77 -0.87 1.44
CA ARG A 48 12.68 -0.19 2.73
C ARG A 48 13.07 1.29 2.66
N GLY A 49 14.20 1.58 2.03
CA GLY A 49 14.73 2.94 2.00
C GLY A 49 13.86 3.93 1.25
N ARG A 50 13.17 3.47 0.21
CA ARG A 50 12.30 4.30 -0.61
C ARG A 50 10.83 4.13 -0.29
N ASN A 51 10.51 3.17 0.58
CA ASN A 51 9.14 2.84 0.98
C ASN A 51 8.21 2.59 -0.22
N ARG A 52 8.67 1.79 -1.19
CA ARG A 52 7.95 1.48 -2.42
C ARG A 52 7.98 -0.01 -2.70
N TYR A 53 7.00 -0.48 -3.48
CA TYR A 53 7.01 -1.84 -4.01
C TYR A 53 7.26 -1.82 -5.51
N ARG A 54 7.81 -2.92 -6.02
CA ARG A 54 8.00 -3.11 -7.46
C ARG A 54 7.99 -4.59 -7.80
N CYS A 55 7.28 -4.94 -8.88
CA CYS A 55 7.32 -6.28 -9.45
C CYS A 55 8.28 -6.29 -10.63
N PHE A 56 9.22 -7.23 -10.63
CA PHE A 56 10.21 -7.35 -11.70
C PHE A 56 9.64 -7.93 -12.98
N VAL A 57 8.48 -8.56 -12.92
CA VAL A 57 7.87 -9.22 -14.09
C VAL A 57 6.90 -8.32 -14.80
N CYS A 58 5.91 -7.75 -14.08
CA CYS A 58 4.87 -6.91 -14.70
C CYS A 58 5.11 -5.42 -14.53
N ASP A 59 6.20 -5.04 -13.82
CA ASP A 59 6.58 -3.65 -13.55
C ASP A 59 5.54 -2.85 -12.75
N ALA A 60 4.65 -3.53 -12.03
CA ALA A 60 3.76 -2.85 -11.10
C ALA A 60 4.59 -2.22 -9.98
N HIS A 61 4.35 -0.96 -9.69
CA HIS A 61 5.12 -0.24 -8.67
C HIS A 61 4.29 0.87 -8.05
N GLY A 62 4.74 1.37 -6.91
CA GLY A 62 4.08 2.48 -6.24
C GLY A 62 4.31 2.50 -4.74
N GLY A 63 3.50 3.31 -4.06
CA GLY A 63 3.50 3.42 -2.60
C GLY A 63 2.36 2.62 -1.98
N THR A 64 2.13 2.86 -0.67
CA THR A 64 1.09 2.13 0.07
C THR A 64 -0.31 2.34 -0.49
N ILE A 65 -0.63 3.59 -0.81
CA ILE A 65 -1.97 3.92 -1.32
C ILE A 65 -2.19 3.27 -2.69
N ASP A 66 -1.18 3.32 -3.56
CA ASP A 66 -1.26 2.69 -4.87
C ASP A 66 -1.47 1.18 -4.76
N LEU A 67 -0.79 0.54 -3.82
CA LEU A 67 -0.92 -0.90 -3.59
C LEU A 67 -2.35 -1.26 -3.20
N VAL A 68 -2.95 -0.52 -2.27
CA VAL A 68 -4.31 -0.77 -1.81
C VAL A 68 -5.32 -0.51 -2.93
N MET A 69 -5.16 0.58 -3.67
CA MET A 69 -6.05 0.92 -4.78
C MET A 69 -6.08 -0.19 -5.83
N ARG A 70 -4.91 -0.70 -6.20
CA ARG A 70 -4.80 -1.74 -7.23
C ARG A 70 -5.28 -3.09 -6.72
N TYR A 71 -4.85 -3.47 -5.52
CA TYR A 71 -5.16 -4.80 -4.98
C TYR A 71 -6.64 -4.97 -4.67
N LEU A 72 -7.26 -3.97 -4.04
CA LEU A 72 -8.67 -4.01 -3.66
C LEU A 72 -9.58 -3.38 -4.72
N ASN A 73 -9.01 -2.84 -5.79
CA ASN A 73 -9.76 -2.14 -6.82
C ASN A 73 -10.65 -1.04 -6.24
N LYS A 74 -10.04 -0.20 -5.41
CA LYS A 74 -10.74 0.89 -4.74
C LYS A 74 -10.27 2.26 -5.25
N PRO A 75 -11.16 3.27 -5.26
CA PRO A 75 -10.72 4.63 -5.56
C PRO A 75 -9.85 5.18 -4.44
N PHE A 76 -9.16 6.27 -4.74
CA PHE A 76 -8.17 6.87 -3.84
C PHE A 76 -8.69 7.12 -2.43
N LEU A 77 -9.86 7.75 -2.30
CA LEU A 77 -10.42 8.08 -0.98
C LEU A 77 -10.74 6.82 -0.16
N GLU A 78 -11.28 5.80 -0.79
CA GLU A 78 -11.60 4.55 -0.12
C GLU A 78 -10.35 3.79 0.29
N ALA A 79 -9.30 3.85 -0.53
CA ALA A 79 -8.02 3.24 -0.20
C ALA A 79 -7.39 3.92 1.02
N CYS A 80 -7.44 5.24 1.08
CA CYS A 80 -6.96 6.00 2.23
C CYS A 80 -7.74 5.64 3.50
N LYS A 81 -9.05 5.52 3.39
CA LYS A 81 -9.90 5.14 4.51
C LYS A 81 -9.58 3.73 5.01
N TRP A 82 -9.40 2.80 4.08
CA TRP A 82 -9.01 1.43 4.44
C TRP A 82 -7.70 1.39 5.21
N LEU A 83 -6.69 2.12 4.72
CA LEU A 83 -5.38 2.21 5.38
C LEU A 83 -5.49 2.81 6.78
N SER A 84 -6.31 3.84 6.93
CA SER A 84 -6.53 4.48 8.23
C SER A 84 -7.13 3.51 9.24
N GLU A 85 -8.11 2.72 8.81
CA GLU A 85 -8.79 1.77 9.68
C GLU A 85 -7.88 0.60 10.05
N GLU A 86 -7.14 0.06 9.07
CA GLU A 86 -6.27 -1.10 9.29
C GLU A 86 -5.04 -0.77 10.15
N HIS A 87 -4.51 0.44 10.03
CA HIS A 87 -3.28 0.83 10.69
C HIS A 87 -3.49 1.89 11.77
N SER A 88 -4.73 2.11 12.16
CA SER A 88 -5.11 3.03 13.24
C SER A 88 -4.55 4.45 13.06
N VAL A 89 -4.50 4.92 11.81
CA VAL A 89 -4.10 6.29 11.52
C VAL A 89 -5.31 7.19 11.68
N VAL A 90 -5.20 8.18 12.58
CA VAL A 90 -6.30 9.10 12.84
C VAL A 90 -6.44 10.08 11.68
N ILE A 91 -7.63 10.13 11.08
CA ILE A 91 -7.97 11.12 10.07
C ILE A 91 -8.33 12.42 10.77
N THR A 92 -7.46 13.42 10.65
CA THR A 92 -7.84 14.77 11.06
C THR A 92 -8.53 15.42 9.88
N VAL A 93 -9.84 15.26 9.80
CA VAL A 93 -10.62 16.02 8.84
C VAL A 93 -10.88 17.38 9.47
N PRO A 94 -10.50 18.50 8.79
CA PRO A 94 -10.87 19.81 9.33
C PRO A 94 -12.39 19.87 9.38
N GLN A 95 -12.92 19.99 10.58
CA GLN A 95 -14.34 20.16 10.78
C GLN A 95 -14.71 21.57 10.35
N PRO A 96 -15.79 21.74 9.58
CA PRO A 96 -16.24 23.09 9.20
C PRO A 96 -16.69 23.88 10.41
#